data_68adee658d2ddb0eaecde32409691567
#
_entry.id   68adee658d2ddb0eaecde32409691567
#
_cell.length_a   1.000
_cell.length_b   1.000
_cell.length_c   1.000
_cell.angle_alpha   90.00
_cell.angle_beta   90.00
_cell.angle_gamma   90.00
#
_symmetry.space_group_name_H-M   'P 1'
#
loop_
_entity.id
_entity.type
_entity.pdbx_description
1 polymer ?
#
loop_
_entity_poly.entity_id
_entity_poly.type
_entity_poly.pdbx_seq_one_letter_code
_entity_poly.pdbx_strand_id
1 'polypeptide(L)'
;MKKLLGLALVAAVVAGTVNAGERVGDFALIDHQGAIQHMAWYNDHSAVVIMPMTKSQDDAASLKALQETYAEQGVQFFLLNPGLHSDRALVQSEVAALGLDLPVLMDDAQLVTEMLGVSHIDEAVLYDPSSFELLYRGPIADIEASLKEALAGEKFEMVSVASNAPAIEFANLDAHANLSYEKDIAPIIAENCASCHRDGGIAPFAMDSSITVQ
;
A
#
# COMPACT_ATOMS: atom_id res chain seq x y z
N MET A 1 -37.06 -42.95 44.54
CA MET A 1 -36.98 -41.54 44.16
C MET A 1 -35.67 -41.29 43.49
N LYS A 2 -35.61 -41.30 42.15
CA LYS A 2 -34.39 -41.04 41.37
C LYS A 2 -34.40 -39.59 40.93
N LYS A 3 -33.45 -38.77 41.41
CA LYS A 3 -33.24 -37.40 40.98
C LYS A 3 -32.42 -37.40 39.69
N LEU A 4 -33.00 -36.96 38.59
CA LEU A 4 -32.28 -36.65 37.35
C LEU A 4 -31.66 -35.26 37.52
N LEU A 5 -30.33 -35.21 37.49
CA LEU A 5 -29.58 -33.94 37.35
C LEU A 5 -29.50 -33.66 35.83
N GLY A 6 -30.17 -32.61 35.40
CA GLY A 6 -30.01 -32.06 34.06
C GLY A 6 -28.74 -31.26 33.95
N LEU A 7 -27.80 -31.70 33.10
CA LEU A 7 -26.59 -30.96 32.76
C LEU A 7 -26.92 -29.96 31.65
N ALA A 8 -26.99 -28.68 31.98
CA ALA A 8 -27.15 -27.62 31.00
C ALA A 8 -25.79 -27.34 30.31
N LEU A 9 -25.69 -27.70 29.05
CA LEU A 9 -24.54 -27.38 28.22
C LEU A 9 -24.65 -25.90 27.79
N VAL A 10 -23.85 -25.02 28.39
CA VAL A 10 -23.71 -23.61 27.94
C VAL A 10 -22.72 -23.64 26.77
N ALA A 11 -23.23 -23.49 25.56
CA ALA A 11 -22.43 -23.24 24.39
C ALA A 11 -21.92 -21.78 24.47
N ALA A 12 -20.65 -21.59 24.78
CA ALA A 12 -19.99 -20.29 24.66
C ALA A 12 -19.81 -20.00 23.16
N VAL A 13 -20.59 -19.07 22.63
CA VAL A 13 -20.35 -18.47 21.32
C VAL A 13 -19.12 -17.57 21.48
N VAL A 14 -17.98 -18.03 21.02
CA VAL A 14 -16.80 -17.20 20.84
C VAL A 14 -17.11 -16.32 19.62
N ALA A 15 -17.54 -15.08 19.86
CA ALA A 15 -17.58 -14.07 18.81
C ALA A 15 -16.12 -13.76 18.44
N GLY A 16 -15.63 -14.39 17.35
CA GLY A 16 -14.37 -14.00 16.76
C GLY A 16 -14.45 -12.52 16.37
N THR A 17 -13.59 -11.70 16.93
CA THR A 17 -13.36 -10.33 16.42
C THR A 17 -12.74 -10.51 15.05
N VAL A 18 -13.49 -10.23 13.99
CA VAL A 18 -12.92 -10.08 12.65
C VAL A 18 -12.01 -8.86 12.76
N ASN A 19 -10.71 -9.04 12.76
CA ASN A 19 -9.78 -7.94 12.60
C ASN A 19 -10.03 -7.37 11.21
N ALA A 20 -10.39 -6.10 11.14
CA ALA A 20 -10.38 -5.36 9.89
C ALA A 20 -8.95 -5.40 9.31
N GLY A 21 -8.81 -5.44 7.99
CA GLY A 21 -7.51 -5.36 7.33
C GLY A 21 -6.73 -4.14 7.81
N GLU A 22 -5.41 -4.16 7.67
CA GLU A 22 -4.57 -3.02 8.01
C GLU A 22 -4.86 -1.88 7.02
N ARG A 23 -5.53 -0.82 7.49
CA ARG A 23 -5.84 0.32 6.64
C ARG A 23 -4.64 1.24 6.54
N VAL A 24 -4.08 1.35 5.33
CA VAL A 24 -2.91 2.17 5.05
C VAL A 24 -3.26 3.53 4.41
N GLY A 25 -4.49 3.69 3.93
CA GLY A 25 -4.95 4.93 3.32
C GLY A 25 -4.74 4.98 1.81
N ASP A 26 -5.21 6.09 1.23
CA ASP A 26 -5.05 6.40 -0.19
C ASP A 26 -3.72 7.12 -0.44
N PHE A 27 -3.14 6.93 -1.62
CA PHE A 27 -1.92 7.60 -2.04
C PHE A 27 -1.85 7.79 -3.55
N ALA A 28 -0.99 8.71 -3.98
CA ALA A 28 -0.68 8.93 -5.38
C ALA A 28 0.82 9.09 -5.58
N LEU A 29 1.35 8.45 -6.61
CA LEU A 29 2.74 8.60 -7.05
C LEU A 29 2.79 8.85 -8.56
N ILE A 30 3.87 9.47 -9.01
CA ILE A 30 4.18 9.56 -10.45
C ILE A 30 4.89 8.27 -10.85
N ASP A 31 4.50 7.67 -11.97
CA ASP A 31 5.20 6.52 -12.49
C ASP A 31 6.46 6.91 -13.31
N HIS A 32 7.24 5.90 -13.71
CA HIS A 32 8.46 6.10 -14.49
C HIS A 32 8.20 6.70 -15.89
N GLN A 33 6.97 6.69 -16.39
CA GLN A 33 6.56 7.30 -17.66
C GLN A 33 6.09 8.75 -17.45
N GLY A 34 5.92 9.20 -16.21
CA GLY A 34 5.46 10.54 -15.85
C GLY A 34 3.96 10.69 -15.67
N ALA A 35 3.21 9.58 -15.71
CA ALA A 35 1.78 9.59 -15.41
C ALA A 35 1.54 9.52 -13.90
N ILE A 36 0.50 10.22 -13.43
CA ILE A 36 0.05 10.11 -12.04
C ILE A 36 -0.75 8.83 -11.90
N GLN A 37 -0.38 8.03 -10.90
CA GLN A 37 -1.09 6.83 -10.47
C GLN A 37 -1.67 7.08 -9.08
N HIS A 38 -2.99 7.24 -9.00
CA HIS A 38 -3.71 7.51 -7.75
C HIS A 38 -4.56 6.29 -7.40
N MET A 39 -4.37 5.71 -6.22
CA MET A 39 -5.00 4.43 -5.86
C MET A 39 -6.52 4.49 -5.86
N ALA A 40 -7.12 5.62 -5.48
CA ALA A 40 -8.56 5.82 -5.55
C ALA A 40 -9.15 5.72 -6.97
N TRP A 41 -8.35 5.86 -8.03
CA TRP A 41 -8.82 5.69 -9.41
C TRP A 41 -9.06 4.23 -9.79
N TYR A 42 -8.55 3.30 -9.00
CA TYR A 42 -8.69 1.85 -9.19
C TYR A 42 -9.81 1.23 -8.35
N ASN A 43 -10.71 2.05 -7.80
CA ASN A 43 -11.80 1.61 -6.93
C ASN A 43 -12.82 0.68 -7.61
N ASP A 44 -12.78 0.56 -8.94
CA ASP A 44 -13.54 -0.39 -9.74
C ASP A 44 -12.78 -1.71 -9.99
N HIS A 45 -11.50 -1.78 -9.59
CA HIS A 45 -10.71 -3.00 -9.64
C HIS A 45 -10.96 -3.86 -8.40
N SER A 46 -10.84 -5.17 -8.57
CA SER A 46 -11.01 -6.12 -7.46
C SER A 46 -9.85 -6.06 -6.47
N ALA A 47 -8.65 -5.76 -6.94
CA ALA A 47 -7.45 -5.61 -6.11
C ALA A 47 -6.33 -4.91 -6.89
N VAL A 48 -5.34 -4.41 -6.14
CA VAL A 48 -4.07 -3.88 -6.68
C VAL A 48 -2.91 -4.66 -6.07
N VAL A 49 -2.04 -5.20 -6.92
CA VAL A 49 -0.78 -5.83 -6.50
C VAL A 49 0.35 -4.83 -6.68
N ILE A 50 1.10 -4.57 -5.62
CA ILE A 50 2.26 -3.66 -5.63
C ILE A 50 3.46 -4.44 -5.09
N MET A 51 4.56 -4.42 -5.84
CA MET A 51 5.79 -5.11 -5.46
C MET A 51 7.00 -4.18 -5.66
N PRO A 52 7.96 -4.12 -4.74
CA PRO A 52 9.21 -3.40 -4.98
C PRO A 52 9.91 -3.88 -6.25
N MET A 53 10.62 -2.97 -6.90
CA MET A 53 11.51 -3.36 -7.99
C MET A 53 12.51 -4.39 -7.49
N THR A 54 12.53 -5.56 -8.14
CA THR A 54 13.44 -6.66 -7.85
C THR A 54 14.55 -6.75 -8.90
N LYS A 55 15.68 -7.36 -8.53
CA LYS A 55 16.70 -7.82 -9.48
C LYS A 55 16.62 -9.34 -9.69
N SER A 56 15.69 -9.99 -9.01
CA SER A 56 15.45 -11.43 -9.13
C SER A 56 14.62 -11.74 -10.37
N GLN A 57 15.14 -12.58 -11.26
CA GLN A 57 14.39 -13.06 -12.43
C GLN A 57 13.22 -13.97 -12.03
N ASP A 58 13.34 -14.70 -10.92
CA ASP A 58 12.31 -15.60 -10.43
C ASP A 58 11.09 -14.80 -9.90
N ASP A 59 11.34 -13.71 -9.15
CA ASP A 59 10.29 -12.84 -8.67
C ASP A 59 9.60 -12.10 -9.81
N ALA A 60 10.38 -11.62 -10.79
CA ALA A 60 9.86 -10.98 -11.99
C ALA A 60 8.98 -11.96 -12.82
N ALA A 61 9.42 -13.21 -12.94
CA ALA A 61 8.64 -14.26 -13.61
C ALA A 61 7.35 -14.58 -12.86
N SER A 62 7.39 -14.63 -11.52
CA SER A 62 6.22 -14.83 -10.68
C SER A 62 5.21 -13.70 -10.85
N LEU A 63 5.66 -12.45 -10.78
CA LEU A 63 4.82 -11.27 -10.99
C LEU A 63 4.17 -11.26 -12.38
N LYS A 64 4.95 -11.58 -13.42
CA LYS A 64 4.47 -11.68 -14.80
C LYS A 64 3.39 -12.75 -14.96
N ALA A 65 3.61 -13.93 -14.41
CA ALA A 65 2.62 -15.01 -14.46
C ALA A 65 1.30 -14.65 -13.76
N LEU A 66 1.39 -13.94 -12.63
CA LEU A 66 0.21 -13.41 -11.94
C LEU A 66 -0.50 -12.34 -12.79
N GLN A 67 0.24 -11.41 -13.39
CA GLN A 67 -0.32 -10.39 -14.29
C GLN A 67 -1.06 -11.04 -15.46
N GLU A 68 -0.42 -11.98 -16.17
CA GLU A 68 -1.02 -12.70 -17.31
C GLU A 68 -2.30 -13.45 -16.92
N THR A 69 -2.37 -13.95 -15.67
CA THR A 69 -3.52 -14.72 -15.20
C THR A 69 -4.66 -13.84 -14.70
N TYR A 70 -4.37 -12.74 -14.00
CA TYR A 70 -5.35 -12.01 -13.20
C TYR A 70 -5.67 -10.60 -13.68
N ALA A 71 -4.90 -10.01 -14.60
CA ALA A 71 -5.18 -8.65 -15.08
C ALA A 71 -6.58 -8.51 -15.71
N GLU A 72 -7.01 -9.48 -16.52
CA GLU A 72 -8.35 -9.49 -17.13
C GLU A 72 -9.47 -9.78 -16.13
N GLN A 73 -9.13 -10.19 -14.91
CA GLN A 73 -10.06 -10.43 -13.80
C GLN A 73 -10.23 -9.19 -12.90
N GLY A 74 -9.71 -8.05 -13.33
CA GLY A 74 -9.83 -6.77 -12.61
C GLY A 74 -8.74 -6.58 -11.53
N VAL A 75 -7.57 -7.18 -11.71
CA VAL A 75 -6.41 -6.93 -10.84
C VAL A 75 -5.43 -5.99 -11.55
N GLN A 76 -5.11 -4.86 -10.91
CA GLN A 76 -4.06 -3.94 -11.37
C GLN A 76 -2.72 -4.33 -10.77
N PHE A 77 -1.65 -4.18 -11.55
CA PHE A 77 -0.28 -4.50 -11.12
C PHE A 77 0.64 -3.30 -11.24
N PHE A 78 1.44 -3.06 -10.22
CA PHE A 78 2.47 -2.03 -10.17
C PHE A 78 3.79 -2.59 -9.64
N LEU A 79 4.88 -2.03 -10.13
CA LEU A 79 6.15 -2.05 -9.42
C LEU A 79 6.27 -0.78 -8.58
N LEU A 80 7.01 -0.85 -7.48
CA LEU A 80 7.32 0.27 -6.60
C LEU A 80 8.84 0.45 -6.57
N ASN A 81 9.32 1.65 -6.88
CA ASN A 81 10.75 1.98 -6.81
C ASN A 81 11.03 2.86 -5.58
N PRO A 82 11.53 2.29 -4.48
CA PRO A 82 11.90 3.04 -3.28
C PRO A 82 13.31 3.64 -3.37
N GLY A 83 13.85 3.77 -4.59
CA GLY A 83 15.18 4.32 -4.80
C GLY A 83 15.20 5.83 -4.71
N LEU A 84 16.10 6.39 -3.87
CA LEU A 84 16.31 7.83 -3.78
C LEU A 84 16.81 8.39 -5.12
N HIS A 85 16.10 9.37 -5.66
CA HIS A 85 16.49 10.13 -6.87
C HIS A 85 16.79 9.24 -8.10
N SER A 86 16.00 8.20 -8.30
CA SER A 86 16.19 7.31 -9.46
C SER A 86 15.87 8.02 -10.77
N ASP A 87 16.75 7.90 -11.74
CA ASP A 87 16.48 8.35 -13.12
C ASP A 87 15.42 7.45 -13.75
N ARG A 88 14.32 8.05 -14.22
CA ARG A 88 13.20 7.33 -14.85
C ARG A 88 13.63 6.52 -16.08
N ALA A 89 14.58 7.02 -16.88
CA ALA A 89 15.07 6.31 -18.05
C ALA A 89 15.85 5.06 -17.64
N LEU A 90 16.60 5.13 -16.53
CA LEU A 90 17.27 3.97 -15.96
C LEU A 90 16.24 2.94 -15.47
N VAL A 91 15.25 3.38 -14.70
CA VAL A 91 14.15 2.52 -14.22
C VAL A 91 13.45 1.82 -15.38
N GLN A 92 13.11 2.56 -16.45
CA GLN A 92 12.51 1.99 -17.65
C GLN A 92 13.38 0.88 -18.27
N SER A 93 14.69 1.09 -18.35
CA SER A 93 15.61 0.10 -18.91
C SER A 93 15.75 -1.14 -18.02
N GLU A 94 15.73 -0.99 -16.71
CA GLU A 94 15.78 -2.08 -15.73
C GLU A 94 14.53 -2.96 -15.81
N VAL A 95 13.36 -2.36 -15.87
CA VAL A 95 12.07 -3.09 -16.00
C VAL A 95 11.99 -3.84 -17.31
N ALA A 96 12.41 -3.21 -18.40
CA ALA A 96 12.50 -3.87 -19.71
C ALA A 96 13.46 -5.07 -19.71
N ALA A 97 14.59 -4.97 -18.98
CA ALA A 97 15.56 -6.06 -18.85
C ALA A 97 14.99 -7.27 -18.08
N LEU A 98 13.99 -7.05 -17.19
CA LEU A 98 13.24 -8.10 -16.50
C LEU A 98 12.13 -8.72 -17.36
N GLY A 99 11.88 -8.18 -18.56
CA GLY A 99 10.79 -8.61 -19.45
C GLY A 99 9.41 -8.26 -18.93
N LEU A 100 9.31 -7.23 -18.08
CA LEU A 100 8.08 -6.69 -17.53
C LEU A 100 7.64 -5.45 -18.33
N ASP A 101 6.33 -5.26 -18.43
CA ASP A 101 5.69 -4.07 -18.98
C ASP A 101 4.62 -3.60 -17.96
N LEU A 102 5.11 -3.01 -16.88
CA LEU A 102 4.29 -2.54 -15.77
C LEU A 102 4.66 -1.11 -15.41
N PRO A 103 3.69 -0.27 -14.99
CA PRO A 103 3.99 1.02 -14.40
C PRO A 103 4.83 0.85 -13.14
N VAL A 104 5.88 1.66 -13.00
CA VAL A 104 6.73 1.70 -11.81
C VAL A 104 6.45 2.98 -11.05
N LEU A 105 5.88 2.87 -9.88
CA LEU A 105 5.60 3.98 -8.97
C LEU A 105 6.93 4.50 -8.40
N MET A 106 7.22 5.79 -8.58
CA MET A 106 8.46 6.42 -8.11
C MET A 106 8.26 6.96 -6.69
N ASP A 107 8.78 6.22 -5.71
CA ASP A 107 8.67 6.56 -4.28
C ASP A 107 10.02 7.07 -3.76
N ASP A 108 10.50 8.18 -4.32
CA ASP A 108 11.81 8.76 -4.00
C ASP A 108 11.98 9.13 -2.52
N ALA A 109 10.88 9.41 -1.82
CA ALA A 109 10.88 9.70 -0.39
C ALA A 109 10.71 8.46 0.49
N GLN A 110 10.45 7.30 -0.09
CA GLN A 110 10.19 6.02 0.59
C GLN A 110 8.97 6.02 1.53
N LEU A 111 8.10 7.04 1.44
CA LEU A 111 6.94 7.21 2.30
C LEU A 111 5.85 6.16 2.03
N VAL A 112 5.62 5.82 0.77
CA VAL A 112 4.62 4.81 0.40
C VAL A 112 5.14 3.42 0.75
N THR A 113 6.43 3.15 0.50
CA THR A 113 7.07 1.88 0.90
C THR A 113 6.96 1.65 2.41
N GLU A 114 7.24 2.69 3.21
CA GLU A 114 7.10 2.67 4.67
C GLU A 114 5.63 2.47 5.10
N MET A 115 4.70 3.24 4.51
CA MET A 115 3.26 3.17 4.78
C MET A 115 2.67 1.79 4.49
N LEU A 116 3.11 1.14 3.40
CA LEU A 116 2.69 -0.22 3.04
C LEU A 116 3.36 -1.29 3.93
N GLY A 117 4.32 -0.90 4.78
CA GLY A 117 5.08 -1.81 5.65
C GLY A 117 5.94 -2.80 4.90
N VAL A 118 6.30 -2.50 3.65
CA VAL A 118 7.18 -3.33 2.82
C VAL A 118 8.63 -3.10 3.26
N SER A 119 9.31 -4.17 3.60
CA SER A 119 10.65 -4.12 4.19
C SER A 119 11.70 -4.93 3.43
N HIS A 120 11.29 -5.81 2.52
CA HIS A 120 12.17 -6.66 1.71
C HIS A 120 11.83 -6.55 0.23
N ILE A 121 12.84 -6.84 -0.62
CA ILE A 121 12.73 -6.62 -2.08
C ILE A 121 11.81 -7.60 -2.81
N ASP A 122 11.44 -8.73 -2.20
CA ASP A 122 10.51 -9.74 -2.73
C ASP A 122 9.09 -9.62 -2.17
N GLU A 123 8.89 -8.73 -1.19
CA GLU A 123 7.58 -8.54 -0.56
C GLU A 123 6.62 -7.81 -1.51
N ALA A 124 5.55 -8.48 -1.86
CA ALA A 124 4.42 -7.85 -2.52
C ALA A 124 3.29 -7.57 -1.52
N VAL A 125 2.49 -6.57 -1.81
CA VAL A 125 1.24 -6.31 -1.11
C VAL A 125 0.05 -6.51 -2.03
N LEU A 126 -1.04 -7.02 -1.47
CA LEU A 126 -2.36 -7.00 -2.08
C LEU A 126 -3.18 -5.91 -1.38
N TYR A 127 -3.56 -4.92 -2.14
CA TYR A 127 -4.23 -3.72 -1.67
C TYR A 127 -5.66 -3.68 -2.22
N ASP A 128 -6.64 -3.42 -1.36
CA ASP A 128 -8.02 -3.15 -1.75
C ASP A 128 -8.21 -1.65 -1.99
N PRO A 129 -8.37 -1.21 -3.24
CA PRO A 129 -8.50 0.21 -3.56
C PRO A 129 -9.85 0.81 -3.17
N SER A 130 -10.83 0.00 -2.76
CA SER A 130 -12.14 0.46 -2.31
C SER A 130 -12.18 0.81 -0.83
N SER A 131 -11.43 0.07 0.01
CA SER A 131 -11.35 0.27 1.45
C SER A 131 -10.03 0.90 1.91
N PHE A 132 -9.01 0.90 1.03
CA PHE A 132 -7.63 1.30 1.32
C PHE A 132 -6.97 0.42 2.40
N GLU A 133 -7.29 -0.87 2.37
CA GLU A 133 -6.79 -1.87 3.30
C GLU A 133 -5.80 -2.80 2.60
N LEU A 134 -4.81 -3.30 3.36
CA LEU A 134 -3.96 -4.40 2.92
C LEU A 134 -4.65 -5.72 3.20
N LEU A 135 -4.66 -6.60 2.21
CA LEU A 135 -5.17 -7.96 2.28
C LEU A 135 -4.05 -8.99 2.41
N TYR A 136 -2.86 -8.66 1.88
CA TYR A 136 -1.67 -9.49 1.95
C TYR A 136 -0.41 -8.62 2.01
N ARG A 137 0.61 -9.10 2.71
CA ARG A 137 2.00 -8.62 2.65
C ARG A 137 2.96 -9.79 2.85
N GLY A 138 3.90 -9.98 1.94
CA GLY A 138 4.90 -11.04 2.01
C GLY A 138 5.49 -11.38 0.64
N PRO A 139 6.27 -12.48 0.52
CA PRO A 139 6.88 -12.87 -0.75
C PRO A 139 5.87 -13.01 -1.88
N ILE A 140 6.21 -12.50 -3.07
CA ILE A 140 5.34 -12.56 -4.25
C ILE A 140 4.93 -14.00 -4.61
N ALA A 141 5.77 -14.97 -4.29
CA ALA A 141 5.50 -16.39 -4.57
C ALA A 141 4.30 -16.96 -3.78
N ASP A 142 3.93 -16.33 -2.66
CA ASP A 142 2.89 -16.81 -1.74
C ASP A 142 1.58 -16.03 -1.85
N ILE A 143 1.50 -14.97 -2.68
CA ILE A 143 0.35 -14.05 -2.77
C ILE A 143 -0.92 -14.68 -3.37
N GLU A 144 -0.78 -15.72 -4.17
CA GLU A 144 -1.85 -16.22 -5.05
C GLU A 144 -3.10 -16.69 -4.29
N ALA A 145 -2.92 -17.27 -3.10
CA ALA A 145 -4.05 -17.72 -2.27
C ALA A 145 -4.93 -16.53 -1.83
N SER A 146 -4.31 -15.49 -1.28
CA SER A 146 -4.99 -14.25 -0.86
C SER A 146 -5.62 -13.51 -2.05
N LEU A 147 -4.98 -13.55 -3.22
CA LEU A 147 -5.52 -12.96 -4.44
C LEU A 147 -6.81 -13.66 -4.88
N LYS A 148 -6.87 -14.99 -4.81
CA LYS A 148 -8.08 -15.75 -5.13
C LYS A 148 -9.22 -15.48 -4.16
N GLU A 149 -8.92 -15.33 -2.86
CA GLU A 149 -9.91 -14.96 -1.84
C GLU A 149 -10.47 -13.54 -2.07
N ALA A 150 -9.60 -12.58 -2.39
CA ALA A 150 -10.01 -11.22 -2.74
C ALA A 150 -10.94 -11.19 -3.96
N LEU A 151 -10.61 -11.95 -5.02
CA LEU A 151 -11.43 -12.06 -6.22
C LEU A 151 -12.78 -12.76 -5.97
N ALA A 152 -12.85 -13.65 -4.99
CA ALA A 152 -14.12 -14.28 -4.57
C ALA A 152 -15.04 -13.29 -3.84
N GLY A 153 -14.54 -12.10 -3.47
CA GLY A 153 -15.30 -11.09 -2.73
C GLY A 153 -15.57 -11.48 -1.27
N GLU A 154 -14.84 -12.44 -0.76
CA GLU A 154 -14.95 -12.86 0.63
C GLU A 154 -14.13 -11.92 1.52
N LYS A 155 -14.69 -11.59 2.70
CA LYS A 155 -13.93 -10.87 3.71
C LYS A 155 -13.02 -11.84 4.45
N PHE A 156 -11.72 -11.60 4.41
CA PHE A 156 -10.74 -12.39 5.13
C PHE A 156 -9.78 -11.48 5.93
N GLU A 157 -9.11 -12.06 6.90
CA GLU A 157 -8.09 -11.36 7.68
C GLU A 157 -6.84 -11.15 6.82
N MET A 158 -6.16 -10.00 7.01
CA MET A 158 -4.88 -9.74 6.35
C MET A 158 -3.89 -10.86 6.63
N VAL A 159 -3.31 -11.41 5.56
CA VAL A 159 -2.26 -12.42 5.64
C VAL A 159 -0.89 -11.73 5.58
N SER A 160 -0.05 -11.95 6.59
CA SER A 160 1.33 -11.47 6.58
C SER A 160 2.30 -12.65 6.64
N VAL A 161 3.19 -12.74 5.64
CA VAL A 161 4.21 -13.79 5.52
C VAL A 161 5.58 -13.14 5.60
N ALA A 162 6.44 -13.68 6.49
CA ALA A 162 7.79 -13.15 6.64
C ALA A 162 8.65 -13.46 5.41
N SER A 163 9.41 -12.48 4.96
CA SER A 163 10.42 -12.63 3.92
C SER A 163 11.81 -12.93 4.52
N ASN A 164 12.65 -13.61 3.73
CA ASN A 164 14.06 -13.80 4.00
C ASN A 164 14.96 -13.17 2.90
N ALA A 165 14.37 -12.41 1.99
CA ALA A 165 15.09 -11.67 0.97
C ALA A 165 15.90 -10.51 1.56
N PRO A 166 16.77 -9.86 0.79
CA PRO A 166 17.45 -8.65 1.24
C PRO A 166 16.47 -7.56 1.64
N ALA A 167 16.77 -6.89 2.76
CA ALA A 167 15.96 -5.77 3.25
C ALA A 167 16.12 -4.53 2.36
N ILE A 168 15.09 -3.72 2.30
CA ILE A 168 15.13 -2.38 1.71
C ILE A 168 15.83 -1.45 2.71
N GLU A 169 16.79 -0.66 2.23
CA GLU A 169 17.44 0.37 3.04
C GLU A 169 16.58 1.64 3.02
N PHE A 170 16.12 2.06 4.19
CA PHE A 170 15.38 3.31 4.36
C PHE A 170 16.34 4.43 4.76
N ALA A 171 16.55 5.40 3.87
CA ALA A 171 17.54 6.46 4.08
C ALA A 171 17.09 7.54 5.07
N ASN A 172 15.78 7.75 5.25
CA ASN A 172 15.23 8.88 6.02
C ASN A 172 14.21 8.48 7.09
N LEU A 173 14.17 7.20 7.50
CA LEU A 173 13.19 6.70 8.46
C LEU A 173 13.19 7.50 9.77
N ASP A 174 14.39 7.78 10.33
CA ASP A 174 14.53 8.58 11.55
C ASP A 174 14.12 10.06 11.35
N ALA A 175 14.34 10.60 10.17
CA ALA A 175 13.90 11.96 9.83
C ALA A 175 12.38 12.05 9.75
N HIS A 176 11.72 11.08 9.14
CA HIS A 176 10.26 11.02 9.05
C HIS A 176 9.61 10.88 10.44
N ALA A 177 10.18 10.03 11.31
CA ALA A 177 9.70 9.82 12.67
C ALA A 177 9.78 11.08 13.57
N ASN A 178 10.64 12.04 13.23
CA ASN A 178 10.86 13.26 13.98
C ASN A 178 10.14 14.48 13.43
N LEU A 179 9.41 14.36 12.31
CA LEU A 179 8.62 15.46 11.75
C LEU A 179 7.47 15.84 12.69
N SER A 180 7.26 17.13 12.87
CA SER A 180 6.12 17.65 13.59
C SER A 180 5.42 18.74 12.79
N TYR A 181 4.10 18.79 12.89
CA TYR A 181 3.31 19.82 12.20
C TYR A 181 3.79 21.23 12.58
N GLU A 182 3.95 21.50 13.88
CA GLU A 182 4.28 22.85 14.35
C GLU A 182 5.68 23.34 13.93
N LYS A 183 6.67 22.44 13.88
CA LYS A 183 8.05 22.81 13.58
C LYS A 183 8.36 22.79 12.09
N ASP A 184 7.82 21.78 11.39
CA ASP A 184 8.28 21.44 10.05
C ASP A 184 7.25 21.81 8.97
N ILE A 185 5.93 21.71 9.27
CA ILE A 185 4.87 21.90 8.28
C ILE A 185 4.22 23.28 8.40
N ALA A 186 3.86 23.71 9.62
CA ALA A 186 3.17 24.98 9.82
C ALA A 186 3.94 26.20 9.29
N PRO A 187 5.27 26.29 9.41
CA PRO A 187 6.02 27.40 8.80
C PRO A 187 5.92 27.42 7.27
N ILE A 188 5.98 26.26 6.62
CA ILE A 188 5.85 26.13 5.16
C ILE A 188 4.48 26.63 4.70
N ILE A 189 3.41 26.23 5.39
CA ILE A 189 2.04 26.68 5.10
C ILE A 189 1.89 28.18 5.33
N ALA A 190 2.42 28.69 6.45
CA ALA A 190 2.34 30.11 6.78
C ALA A 190 3.04 30.99 5.75
N GLU A 191 4.22 30.58 5.28
CA GLU A 191 5.01 31.36 4.31
C GLU A 191 4.47 31.27 2.88
N ASN A 192 3.96 30.12 2.46
CA ASN A 192 3.67 29.85 1.05
C ASN A 192 2.17 29.81 0.73
N CYS A 193 1.31 29.44 1.69
CA CYS A 193 -0.10 29.17 1.44
C CYS A 193 -1.05 30.15 2.15
N ALA A 194 -0.75 30.55 3.39
CA ALA A 194 -1.64 31.35 4.22
C ALA A 194 -1.93 32.77 3.68
N SER A 195 -1.07 33.30 2.82
CA SER A 195 -1.34 34.60 2.17
C SER A 195 -2.64 34.62 1.38
N CYS A 196 -3.00 33.51 0.75
CA CYS A 196 -4.23 33.32 0.00
C CYS A 196 -5.27 32.51 0.79
N HIS A 197 -4.82 31.50 1.55
CA HIS A 197 -5.64 30.58 2.34
C HIS A 197 -5.80 31.05 3.80
N ARG A 198 -6.37 32.21 4.01
CA ARG A 198 -6.70 32.77 5.32
C ARG A 198 -8.17 33.17 5.39
N ASP A 199 -8.67 33.40 6.58
CA ASP A 199 -10.04 33.92 6.74
C ASP A 199 -10.20 35.26 5.99
N GLY A 200 -11.23 35.35 5.14
CA GLY A 200 -11.44 36.47 4.22
C GLY A 200 -10.44 36.60 3.08
N GLY A 201 -9.59 35.60 2.84
CA GLY A 201 -8.70 35.50 1.70
C GLY A 201 -9.40 35.10 0.40
N ILE A 202 -8.62 35.06 -0.71
CA ILE A 202 -9.16 34.73 -2.05
C ILE A 202 -9.32 33.23 -2.30
N ALA A 203 -8.72 32.39 -1.47
CA ALA A 203 -8.79 30.95 -1.61
C ALA A 203 -10.07 30.39 -0.94
N PRO A 204 -10.56 29.20 -1.38
CA PRO A 204 -11.85 28.67 -0.99
C PRO A 204 -11.95 28.20 0.47
N PHE A 205 -10.84 28.04 1.17
CA PHE A 205 -10.77 27.62 2.58
C PHE A 205 -9.52 28.20 3.25
N ALA A 206 -9.57 28.36 4.58
CA ALA A 206 -8.45 28.85 5.37
C ALA A 206 -7.51 27.71 5.77
N MET A 207 -6.21 27.97 5.84
CA MET A 207 -5.15 27.07 6.31
C MET A 207 -4.40 27.69 7.51
N ASP A 208 -5.13 28.36 8.39
CA ASP A 208 -4.58 29.11 9.52
C ASP A 208 -4.56 28.32 10.84
N SER A 209 -5.01 27.05 10.80
CA SER A 209 -4.95 26.16 11.95
C SER A 209 -4.71 24.70 11.53
N SER A 210 -4.13 23.89 12.43
CA SER A 210 -3.91 22.45 12.24
C SER A 210 -5.20 21.65 12.02
N ILE A 211 -6.34 22.18 12.46
CA ILE A 211 -7.66 21.53 12.29
C ILE A 211 -8.14 21.64 10.85
N THR A 212 -7.75 22.68 10.14
CA THR A 212 -8.21 22.96 8.77
C THR A 212 -7.38 22.24 7.70
N VAL A 213 -6.23 21.68 8.08
CA VAL A 213 -5.23 21.06 7.16
C VAL A 213 -5.16 19.54 7.32
N GLN A 214 -6.10 18.93 8.04
CA GLN A 214 -6.19 17.46 8.19
C GLN A 214 -6.90 16.80 7.02
#